data_8585e179f82397b64e7c72b3f07e2773
#
_entry.id   8585e179f82397b64e7c72b3f07e2773
#
_cell.length_a   1.000
_cell.length_b   1.000
_cell.length_c   1.000
_cell.angle_alpha   90.00
_cell.angle_beta   90.00
_cell.angle_gamma   90.00
#
_symmetry.space_group_name_H-M   'P 1'
#
loop_
_entity.id
_entity.type
_entity.pdbx_description
1 polymer ?
#
loop_
_entity_poly.entity_id
_entity_poly.type
_entity_poly.pdbx_seq_one_letter_code
_entity_poly.pdbx_strand_id
1 'polypeptide(L)'
;MVILDRASAGAGSPSSAAPASPSSATTPASKAAPPPQEIEDRFRRLETLVSKQADQIRHLSEENRGLADQVRRLSAAASDPRVQPGQTDAMSAPTVPSPAVPGVPVEATDAPPLEPVSTVPPESESAVRGLNHTPSAYSALLESGNDAIPTLKPPGPTRPFLTGRYDKGFVLVAPTDKQRTPFALKMNLTTQLRYTGFARSVASWTDSSGLVLPVLNRSYFALNRNWFTFTGYAFSPQLQYTATVFSTSTTNQTVAVGAVSYAFSKGLALSSGYYKVPGTREWIESARYTLGADRTMANTFFRPSVSPGVWINGEPVDGFFYYAGIFNDFNSAFNGANRISNHMTYSGNIWWEPLGSFGPGFADEEYHERLVLRTGASLTYQRVLREPDLQLGQTNPENTILRLSDGTPLFQPSALAPGVTLTGANVALFSYDLAFKYRGFSLSGEYYGRWIYGLETRGGAVPGPDLNLFDTGGLAQLSYAPVPKRFELFARTSGVFGRFGDGSEYGGGANWYVFSTRNVRVTFEAKRINHSSASNVLYGYFAGESGTLFQLQLLTDF
;
A
#
# COMPACT_ATOMS: atom_id res chain seq x y z
N MET A 1 -30.69 8.55 -42.60
CA MET A 1 -31.77 8.59 -43.61
C MET A 1 -32.99 8.01 -42.94
N VAL A 2 -33.87 8.95 -42.53
CA VAL A 2 -35.32 8.97 -42.72
C VAL A 2 -36.04 7.93 -41.87
N ILE A 3 -36.75 8.34 -40.84
CA ILE A 3 -37.94 9.16 -40.54
C ILE A 3 -39.17 8.28 -40.21
N LEU A 4 -39.79 8.59 -39.05
CA LEU A 4 -41.23 8.69 -38.76
C LEU A 4 -42.08 7.39 -38.74
N ASP A 5 -43.15 7.25 -38.05
CA ASP A 5 -43.98 8.09 -37.18
C ASP A 5 -45.11 7.26 -36.53
N ARG A 6 -45.62 7.72 -35.34
CA ARG A 6 -47.01 7.74 -34.88
C ARG A 6 -47.87 6.47 -34.80
N ALA A 7 -48.50 6.29 -33.75
CA ALA A 7 -49.64 6.78 -32.96
C ALA A 7 -50.64 5.62 -32.85
N SER A 8 -51.56 5.41 -31.94
CA SER A 8 -52.36 6.16 -31.01
C SER A 8 -53.35 5.25 -30.29
N ALA A 9 -53.68 5.58 -29.09
CA ALA A 9 -54.99 5.60 -28.45
C ALA A 9 -55.85 4.32 -28.30
N GLY A 10 -56.38 4.19 -27.08
CA GLY A 10 -57.55 3.37 -26.75
C GLY A 10 -57.85 3.32 -25.28
N ALA A 11 -58.75 4.15 -24.89
CA ALA A 11 -59.36 4.38 -23.57
C ALA A 11 -60.24 3.22 -23.09
N GLY A 12 -60.45 3.14 -21.77
CA GLY A 12 -61.49 2.32 -21.16
C GLY A 12 -61.41 2.21 -19.66
N SER A 13 -62.00 3.13 -18.93
CA SER A 13 -62.57 2.91 -17.57
C SER A 13 -64.08 2.67 -17.72
N PRO A 14 -64.86 2.27 -16.71
CA PRO A 14 -64.75 2.34 -15.25
C PRO A 14 -65.39 1.17 -14.47
N SER A 15 -65.37 1.23 -13.14
CA SER A 15 -66.45 0.94 -12.17
C SER A 15 -65.94 0.21 -10.93
N SER A 16 -65.86 0.85 -9.80
CA SER A 16 -66.83 0.94 -8.68
C SER A 16 -66.90 -0.28 -7.78
N ALA A 17 -66.35 -0.17 -6.58
CA ALA A 17 -67.01 -0.44 -5.31
C ALA A 17 -66.07 -0.25 -4.08
N ALA A 18 -66.43 0.67 -3.21
CA ALA A 18 -66.07 0.68 -1.77
C ALA A 18 -67.31 0.09 -1.03
N PRO A 19 -67.32 -0.19 0.30
CA PRO A 19 -66.42 0.18 1.38
C PRO A 19 -66.14 -0.91 2.43
N ALA A 20 -65.15 -0.71 3.32
CA ALA A 20 -65.31 -0.96 4.76
C ALA A 20 -64.02 -0.56 5.54
N SER A 21 -64.09 0.44 6.38
CA SER A 21 -63.27 0.59 7.58
C SER A 21 -63.97 -0.11 8.74
N PRO A 22 -63.34 -0.50 9.86
CA PRO A 22 -62.35 0.24 10.64
C PRO A 22 -61.30 -0.62 11.36
N SER A 23 -60.20 -0.08 11.79
CA SER A 23 -59.75 -0.26 13.17
C SER A 23 -58.47 0.54 13.45
N SER A 24 -58.54 1.36 14.43
CA SER A 24 -57.50 2.17 15.05
C SER A 24 -56.31 1.34 15.50
N ALA A 25 -55.10 1.62 14.95
CA ALA A 25 -53.85 1.24 15.55
C ALA A 25 -52.96 2.49 15.67
N THR A 26 -52.68 2.83 16.90
CA THR A 26 -51.85 3.92 17.39
C THR A 26 -50.48 3.96 16.72
N THR A 27 -50.22 5.04 16.01
CA THR A 27 -48.91 5.38 15.42
C THR A 27 -47.93 5.77 16.55
N PRO A 28 -46.74 5.21 16.67
CA PRO A 28 -45.75 5.75 17.59
C PRO A 28 -45.23 7.07 17.05
N ALA A 29 -45.17 8.07 17.91
CA ALA A 29 -44.78 9.45 17.66
C ALA A 29 -43.41 9.50 16.94
N SER A 30 -43.42 10.03 15.72
CA SER A 30 -42.24 10.51 15.01
C SER A 30 -41.51 11.53 15.89
N LYS A 31 -40.23 11.32 16.21
CA LYS A 31 -39.39 12.35 16.81
C LYS A 31 -39.43 13.55 15.87
N ALA A 32 -40.02 14.64 16.35
CA ALA A 32 -40.09 15.90 15.63
C ALA A 32 -38.67 16.36 15.23
N ALA A 33 -38.52 16.83 14.01
CA ALA A 33 -37.29 17.48 13.58
C ALA A 33 -36.97 18.65 14.51
N PRO A 34 -35.69 18.92 14.82
CA PRO A 34 -35.33 20.03 15.70
C PRO A 34 -35.88 21.34 15.12
N PRO A 35 -36.30 22.29 15.98
CA PRO A 35 -36.86 23.54 15.51
C PRO A 35 -35.84 24.30 14.66
N PRO A 36 -36.27 25.04 13.64
CA PRO A 36 -35.38 25.75 12.71
C PRO A 36 -34.32 26.63 13.40
N GLN A 37 -34.61 27.19 14.54
CA GLN A 37 -33.68 27.98 15.36
C GLN A 37 -32.51 27.18 15.90
N GLU A 38 -32.69 25.93 16.29
CA GLU A 38 -31.57 25.05 16.77
C GLU A 38 -30.62 24.68 15.64
N ILE A 39 -31.13 24.54 14.43
CA ILE A 39 -30.31 24.28 13.23
C ILE A 39 -29.51 25.54 12.89
N GLU A 40 -30.12 26.71 12.96
CA GLU A 40 -29.45 27.99 12.67
C GLU A 40 -28.35 28.30 13.70
N ASP A 41 -28.58 28.03 14.97
CA ASP A 41 -27.56 28.17 16.02
C ASP A 41 -26.38 27.18 15.84
N ARG A 42 -26.62 25.97 15.37
CA ARG A 42 -25.58 25.02 15.01
C ARG A 42 -24.76 25.49 13.81
N PHE A 43 -25.40 26.05 12.79
CA PHE A 43 -24.71 26.65 11.64
C PHE A 43 -23.82 27.82 12.06
N ARG A 44 -24.30 28.75 12.86
CA ARG A 44 -23.50 29.87 13.38
C ARG A 44 -22.30 29.43 14.20
N ARG A 45 -22.44 28.36 15.02
CA ARG A 45 -21.31 27.77 15.77
C ARG A 45 -20.29 27.15 14.82
N LEU A 46 -20.72 26.45 13.78
CA LEU A 46 -19.82 25.89 12.76
C LEU A 46 -19.08 26.99 11.99
N GLU A 47 -19.76 28.04 11.56
CA GLU A 47 -19.14 29.21 10.90
C GLU A 47 -18.06 29.84 11.78
N THR A 48 -18.36 30.03 13.07
CA THR A 48 -17.39 30.57 14.04
C THR A 48 -16.17 29.66 14.20
N LEU A 49 -16.35 28.33 14.24
CA LEU A 49 -15.26 27.38 14.32
C LEU A 49 -14.40 27.36 13.06
N VAL A 50 -15.04 27.39 11.90
CA VAL A 50 -14.36 27.44 10.60
C VAL A 50 -13.54 28.72 10.46
N SER A 51 -14.11 29.88 10.85
CA SER A 51 -13.37 31.16 10.85
C SER A 51 -12.15 31.10 11.78
N LYS A 52 -12.30 30.58 12.98
CA LYS A 52 -11.19 30.43 13.92
C LYS A 52 -10.08 29.51 13.40
N GLN A 53 -10.44 28.41 12.73
CA GLN A 53 -9.45 27.54 12.09
C GLN A 53 -8.75 28.22 10.92
N ALA A 54 -9.47 28.99 10.11
CA ALA A 54 -8.89 29.76 9.00
C ALA A 54 -7.87 30.80 9.49
N ASP A 55 -8.12 31.44 10.64
CA ASP A 55 -7.18 32.38 11.26
C ASP A 55 -5.93 31.67 11.78
N GLN A 56 -6.08 30.50 12.40
CA GLN A 56 -4.94 29.68 12.83
C GLN A 56 -4.07 29.23 11.66
N ILE A 57 -4.67 28.81 10.55
CA ILE A 57 -3.93 28.42 9.34
C ILE A 57 -3.17 29.63 8.75
N ARG A 58 -3.77 30.83 8.75
CA ARG A 58 -3.07 32.04 8.31
C ARG A 58 -1.85 32.34 9.17
N HIS A 59 -2.01 32.31 10.48
CA HIS A 59 -0.92 32.54 11.43
C HIS A 59 0.25 31.56 11.23
N LEU A 60 -0.03 30.26 11.14
CA LEU A 60 0.99 29.23 10.87
C LEU A 60 1.65 29.42 9.50
N SER A 61 0.93 29.88 8.50
CA SER A 61 1.48 30.16 7.18
C SER A 61 2.45 31.35 7.19
N GLU A 62 2.14 32.40 7.97
CA GLU A 62 3.03 33.55 8.16
C GLU A 62 4.28 33.19 8.94
N GLU A 63 4.15 32.40 10.00
CA GLU A 63 5.27 31.88 10.78
C GLU A 63 6.21 31.01 9.92
N ASN A 64 5.67 30.11 9.10
CA ASN A 64 6.46 29.31 8.17
C ASN A 64 7.18 30.15 7.11
N ARG A 65 6.58 31.25 6.62
CA ARG A 65 7.26 32.20 5.72
C ARG A 65 8.43 32.87 6.42
N GLY A 66 8.23 33.29 7.67
CA GLY A 66 9.30 33.90 8.47
C GLY A 66 10.49 32.95 8.69
N LEU A 67 10.22 31.68 8.98
CA LEU A 67 11.25 30.65 9.11
C LEU A 67 11.97 30.38 7.79
N ALA A 68 11.24 30.32 6.67
CA ALA A 68 11.83 30.11 5.35
C ALA A 68 12.78 31.27 4.96
N ASP A 69 12.42 32.52 5.27
CA ASP A 69 13.28 33.68 5.03
C ASP A 69 14.51 33.70 5.95
N GLN A 70 14.36 33.23 7.19
CA GLN A 70 15.49 33.07 8.10
C GLN A 70 16.48 32.01 7.61
N VAL A 71 15.98 30.86 7.13
CA VAL A 71 16.81 29.80 6.51
C VAL A 71 17.54 30.34 5.26
N ARG A 72 16.86 31.12 4.40
CA ARG A 72 17.51 31.76 3.24
C ARG A 72 18.63 32.72 3.64
N ARG A 73 18.43 33.53 4.68
CA ARG A 73 19.48 34.45 5.17
C ARG A 73 20.69 33.70 5.72
N LEU A 74 20.45 32.62 6.48
CA LEU A 74 21.52 31.78 7.02
C LEU A 74 22.29 31.05 5.92
N SER A 75 21.61 30.52 4.90
CA SER A 75 22.27 29.89 3.76
C SER A 75 23.03 30.88 2.88
N ALA A 76 22.55 32.12 2.70
CA ALA A 76 23.25 33.16 2.01
C ALA A 76 24.52 33.63 2.78
N ALA A 77 24.45 33.73 4.12
CA ALA A 77 25.60 34.05 4.96
C ALA A 77 26.67 32.94 4.95
N ALA A 78 26.23 31.64 4.84
CA ALA A 78 27.16 30.52 4.72
C ALA A 78 27.82 30.40 3.33
N SER A 79 27.27 31.09 2.32
CA SER A 79 27.78 31.09 0.93
C SER A 79 28.67 32.26 0.58
N ASP A 80 29.00 33.16 1.53
CA ASP A 80 29.89 34.31 1.27
C ASP A 80 31.36 33.83 1.26
N PRO A 81 32.07 33.95 0.11
CA PRO A 81 33.45 33.45 -0.03
C PRO A 81 34.49 34.26 0.73
N ARG A 82 34.10 35.29 1.48
CA ARG A 82 35.01 36.18 2.23
C ARG A 82 35.33 35.74 3.65
N VAL A 83 34.70 34.66 4.15
CA VAL A 83 35.02 34.08 5.45
C VAL A 83 35.95 32.89 5.25
N GLN A 84 37.27 33.15 5.23
CA GLN A 84 38.27 32.09 5.38
C GLN A 84 38.23 31.56 6.82
N PRO A 85 38.27 30.24 7.05
CA PRO A 85 38.44 29.69 8.39
C PRO A 85 39.90 29.97 8.82
N GLY A 86 40.04 30.75 9.86
CA GLY A 86 41.33 30.95 10.54
C GLY A 86 41.82 29.62 11.12
N GLN A 87 43.11 29.36 10.92
CA GLN A 87 43.85 28.32 11.62
C GLN A 87 43.64 28.47 13.14
N THR A 88 43.08 27.44 13.75
CA THR A 88 43.12 27.28 15.21
C THR A 88 44.01 26.11 15.57
N ASP A 89 45.01 26.45 16.36
CA ASP A 89 45.98 25.55 16.97
C ASP A 89 45.35 24.41 17.74
N ALA A 90 46.04 23.27 17.70
CA ALA A 90 45.73 22.07 18.46
C ALA A 90 45.74 22.35 19.96
N MET A 91 44.58 22.45 20.59
CA MET A 91 44.42 22.34 22.04
C MET A 91 43.74 21.06 22.41
N SER A 92 44.44 20.32 23.29
CA SER A 92 44.07 19.05 23.88
C SER A 92 42.66 19.05 24.51
N ALA A 93 41.87 18.01 24.22
CA ALA A 93 40.58 17.78 24.81
C ALA A 93 40.71 17.46 26.32
N PRO A 94 39.87 18.02 27.18
CA PRO A 94 39.80 17.60 28.59
C PRO A 94 38.95 16.32 28.70
N THR A 95 39.49 15.32 29.35
CA THR A 95 38.86 14.07 29.79
C THR A 95 37.78 14.38 30.84
N VAL A 96 36.52 14.07 30.53
CA VAL A 96 35.41 14.11 31.49
C VAL A 96 35.29 12.76 32.16
N PRO A 97 35.30 12.63 33.47
CA PRO A 97 35.11 11.35 34.17
C PRO A 97 33.66 10.92 34.15
N SER A 98 33.43 9.66 33.83
CA SER A 98 32.14 8.97 33.92
C SER A 98 31.64 8.89 35.37
N PRO A 99 30.39 9.25 35.67
CA PRO A 99 29.85 9.01 37.01
C PRO A 99 29.48 7.53 37.18
N ALA A 100 29.97 6.95 38.27
CA ALA A 100 29.61 5.61 38.74
C ALA A 100 28.15 5.61 39.22
N VAL A 101 27.36 4.66 38.74
CA VAL A 101 26.00 4.40 39.20
C VAL A 101 26.09 3.44 40.39
N PRO A 102 25.49 3.74 41.57
CA PRO A 102 25.41 2.81 42.68
C PRO A 102 24.43 1.68 42.38
N GLY A 103 24.84 0.44 42.65
CA GLY A 103 24.01 -0.74 42.52
C GLY A 103 22.83 -0.73 43.49
N VAL A 104 21.64 -1.00 42.99
CA VAL A 104 20.44 -1.31 43.75
C VAL A 104 20.28 -2.83 43.74
N PRO A 105 20.06 -3.50 44.87
CA PRO A 105 19.80 -4.93 44.89
C PRO A 105 18.41 -5.22 44.31
N VAL A 106 18.34 -6.14 43.39
CA VAL A 106 17.06 -6.68 42.89
C VAL A 106 16.60 -7.75 43.85
N GLU A 107 15.56 -7.46 44.62
CA GLU A 107 14.83 -8.42 45.40
C GLU A 107 13.90 -9.22 44.48
N ALA A 108 14.05 -10.55 44.50
CA ALA A 108 13.23 -11.47 43.74
C ALA A 108 11.85 -11.57 44.40
N THR A 109 10.83 -11.06 43.74
CA THR A 109 9.43 -11.31 44.11
C THR A 109 8.90 -12.50 43.28
N ASP A 110 8.54 -13.56 44.00
CA ASP A 110 7.86 -14.76 43.51
C ASP A 110 6.53 -14.38 42.84
N ALA A 111 6.43 -14.69 41.56
CA ALA A 111 5.15 -14.68 40.83
C ALA A 111 4.46 -16.06 41.00
N PRO A 112 3.14 -16.11 41.27
CA PRO A 112 2.43 -17.37 41.43
C PRO A 112 2.32 -18.10 40.07
N PRO A 113 2.27 -19.44 40.05
CA PRO A 113 2.21 -20.23 38.83
C PRO A 113 0.88 -20.06 38.09
N LEU A 114 0.96 -19.83 36.79
CA LEU A 114 -0.19 -19.78 35.89
C LEU A 114 -0.81 -21.18 35.80
N GLU A 115 -2.09 -21.31 36.12
CA GLU A 115 -2.86 -22.53 35.93
C GLU A 115 -3.00 -22.86 34.44
N PRO A 116 -3.04 -24.15 34.05
CA PRO A 116 -3.15 -24.56 32.65
C PRO A 116 -4.55 -24.26 32.11
N VAL A 117 -4.59 -23.50 31.00
CA VAL A 117 -5.82 -23.26 30.25
C VAL A 117 -6.33 -24.58 29.69
N SER A 118 -7.55 -24.93 30.09
CA SER A 118 -8.32 -26.08 29.65
C SER A 118 -8.42 -26.15 28.13
N THR A 119 -7.96 -27.27 27.56
CA THR A 119 -8.13 -27.62 26.16
C THR A 119 -9.59 -27.99 25.88
N VAL A 120 -10.29 -27.17 25.12
CA VAL A 120 -11.59 -27.51 24.53
C VAL A 120 -11.32 -28.43 23.34
N PRO A 121 -12.04 -29.58 23.22
CA PRO A 121 -11.88 -30.51 22.10
C PRO A 121 -12.33 -29.87 20.77
N PRO A 122 -11.78 -30.27 19.62
CA PRO A 122 -12.21 -29.77 18.32
C PRO A 122 -13.56 -30.36 17.96
N GLU A 123 -14.60 -29.55 17.91
CA GLU A 123 -15.85 -29.94 17.29
C GLU A 123 -15.70 -29.99 15.77
N SER A 124 -16.06 -31.15 15.25
CA SER A 124 -16.12 -31.65 13.89
C SER A 124 -16.21 -30.62 12.74
N GLU A 125 -15.17 -30.60 11.94
CA GLU A 125 -15.10 -30.08 10.57
C GLU A 125 -15.89 -30.96 9.59
N SER A 126 -17.19 -30.92 9.60
CA SER A 126 -17.97 -31.74 8.63
C SER A 126 -19.21 -31.11 8.03
N ALA A 127 -19.39 -29.81 8.06
CA ALA A 127 -20.60 -29.20 7.51
C ALA A 127 -20.43 -27.84 6.81
N VAL A 128 -19.29 -27.51 6.19
CA VAL A 128 -19.19 -26.33 5.29
C VAL A 128 -18.32 -26.69 4.08
N ARG A 129 -18.73 -27.65 3.29
CA ARG A 129 -18.27 -27.79 1.90
C ARG A 129 -19.26 -27.07 1.00
N GLY A 130 -19.01 -25.83 0.73
CA GLY A 130 -19.75 -25.02 -0.23
C GLY A 130 -19.51 -23.54 0.01
N LEU A 131 -18.70 -22.91 -0.85
CA LEU A 131 -18.45 -21.45 -0.95
C LEU A 131 -17.25 -20.90 -0.18
N ASN A 132 -16.12 -21.58 -0.15
CA ASN A 132 -14.86 -20.96 0.24
C ASN A 132 -13.85 -21.03 -0.92
N HIS A 133 -14.13 -20.35 -2.02
CA HIS A 133 -13.08 -19.93 -2.95
C HIS A 133 -12.61 -18.54 -2.49
N THR A 134 -11.56 -18.52 -1.69
CA THR A 134 -10.83 -17.28 -1.38
C THR A 134 -9.99 -16.93 -2.60
N PRO A 135 -10.31 -15.84 -3.29
CA PRO A 135 -9.51 -15.35 -4.40
C PRO A 135 -8.13 -14.90 -3.90
N SER A 136 -7.09 -15.00 -4.72
CA SER A 136 -5.71 -14.64 -4.42
C SER A 136 -5.47 -13.14 -4.09
N ALA A 137 -4.44 -12.51 -4.56
CA ALA A 137 -4.05 -11.14 -4.27
C ALA A 137 -5.15 -10.08 -4.32
N TYR A 138 -6.15 -10.31 -5.16
CA TYR A 138 -7.33 -9.47 -5.23
C TYR A 138 -8.20 -9.59 -3.97
N SER A 139 -8.30 -10.79 -3.39
CA SER A 139 -8.90 -10.98 -2.07
C SER A 139 -8.12 -10.29 -0.96
N ALA A 140 -6.79 -10.25 -1.04
CA ALA A 140 -6.03 -9.49 -0.06
C ALA A 140 -6.34 -7.98 -0.14
N LEU A 141 -6.76 -7.48 -1.30
CA LEU A 141 -7.30 -6.14 -1.51
C LEU A 141 -8.75 -6.02 -1.06
N LEU A 142 -9.54 -7.07 -1.28
CA LEU A 142 -10.92 -7.19 -0.86
C LEU A 142 -11.08 -7.99 0.44
N GLU A 143 -10.08 -8.72 0.92
CA GLU A 143 -10.08 -9.35 2.25
C GLU A 143 -10.06 -8.33 3.37
N SER A 144 -9.69 -7.10 3.09
CA SER A 144 -10.17 -6.00 3.90
C SER A 144 -11.66 -5.70 3.65
N GLY A 145 -12.27 -6.17 2.56
CA GLY A 145 -13.65 -5.85 2.21
C GLY A 145 -14.56 -7.00 1.73
N ASN A 146 -14.01 -8.12 1.28
CA ASN A 146 -14.80 -9.20 0.64
C ASN A 146 -14.72 -10.57 1.32
N ASP A 147 -14.21 -10.67 2.52
CA ASP A 147 -14.64 -11.81 3.32
C ASP A 147 -16.17 -11.72 3.34
N ALA A 148 -16.82 -12.63 2.59
CA ALA A 148 -18.26 -12.75 2.58
C ALA A 148 -18.73 -12.62 4.02
N ILE A 149 -19.52 -11.58 4.28
CA ILE A 149 -20.03 -11.32 5.62
C ILE A 149 -20.53 -12.66 6.11
N PRO A 150 -19.92 -13.24 7.15
CA PRO A 150 -20.31 -14.57 7.60
C PRO A 150 -21.81 -14.54 7.81
N THR A 151 -22.54 -15.53 7.30
CA THR A 151 -23.98 -15.65 7.57
C THR A 151 -24.11 -15.78 9.08
N LEU A 152 -24.33 -14.65 9.73
CA LEU A 152 -24.43 -14.54 11.18
C LEU A 152 -25.63 -15.34 11.62
N LYS A 153 -25.40 -16.38 12.41
CA LYS A 153 -26.43 -17.04 13.19
C LYS A 153 -27.21 -15.94 13.93
N PRO A 154 -28.54 -15.89 13.87
CA PRO A 154 -29.30 -14.80 14.47
C PRO A 154 -28.95 -14.69 15.96
N PRO A 155 -28.59 -13.52 16.47
CA PRO A 155 -28.25 -13.34 17.87
C PRO A 155 -29.50 -13.44 18.72
N GLY A 156 -29.34 -14.02 19.89
CA GLY A 156 -30.33 -13.92 20.95
C GLY A 156 -30.60 -12.47 21.38
N PRO A 157 -31.59 -12.21 22.25
CA PRO A 157 -32.17 -10.91 22.48
C PRO A 157 -31.14 -9.89 22.96
N THR A 158 -31.19 -8.70 22.33
CA THR A 158 -30.55 -7.44 22.71
C THR A 158 -29.09 -7.49 23.21
N ARG A 159 -28.15 -7.56 22.28
CA ARG A 159 -26.73 -7.29 22.57
C ARG A 159 -26.38 -5.84 22.25
N PRO A 160 -25.45 -5.21 23.00
CA PRO A 160 -25.06 -3.84 22.78
C PRO A 160 -24.47 -3.64 21.37
N PHE A 161 -24.59 -2.43 20.86
CA PHE A 161 -24.12 -1.98 19.54
C PHE A 161 -22.63 -2.30 19.27
N LEU A 162 -21.79 -2.28 20.30
CA LEU A 162 -20.38 -2.69 20.25
C LEU A 162 -20.28 -4.15 20.73
N THR A 163 -20.00 -5.05 19.82
CA THR A 163 -20.11 -6.50 20.09
C THR A 163 -18.84 -7.14 20.65
N GLY A 164 -17.71 -6.45 20.72
CA GLY A 164 -16.44 -7.05 21.19
C GLY A 164 -16.04 -8.34 20.46
N ARG A 165 -16.52 -8.54 19.23
CA ARG A 165 -16.29 -9.73 18.43
C ARG A 165 -15.06 -9.54 17.56
N TYR A 166 -14.19 -10.55 17.53
CA TYR A 166 -13.09 -10.65 16.59
C TYR A 166 -13.44 -11.64 15.47
N ASP A 167 -13.28 -11.22 14.22
CA ASP A 167 -13.48 -12.04 13.04
C ASP A 167 -12.52 -11.53 11.94
N LYS A 168 -11.26 -12.01 11.96
CA LYS A 168 -10.15 -11.49 11.14
C LYS A 168 -10.08 -9.96 11.19
N GLY A 169 -10.29 -9.37 12.37
CA GLY A 169 -10.39 -7.95 12.70
C GLY A 169 -11.47 -7.68 13.74
N PHE A 170 -11.45 -6.50 14.33
CA PHE A 170 -12.42 -6.08 15.34
C PHE A 170 -13.74 -5.68 14.68
N VAL A 171 -14.80 -6.45 14.90
CA VAL A 171 -16.14 -6.12 14.40
C VAL A 171 -16.72 -5.04 15.30
N LEU A 172 -16.76 -3.81 14.82
CA LEU A 172 -17.30 -2.66 15.54
C LEU A 172 -18.82 -2.60 15.41
N VAL A 173 -19.34 -2.83 14.20
CA VAL A 173 -20.76 -2.86 13.91
C VAL A 173 -21.05 -4.07 13.03
N ALA A 174 -21.91 -4.98 13.54
CA ALA A 174 -22.46 -6.07 12.78
C ALA A 174 -23.97 -5.90 12.67
N PRO A 175 -24.58 -6.03 11.49
CA PRO A 175 -26.03 -5.94 11.36
C PRO A 175 -26.69 -7.15 12.02
N THR A 176 -27.53 -6.90 13.00
CA THR A 176 -28.42 -7.92 13.60
C THR A 176 -29.70 -8.09 12.78
N ASP A 177 -30.08 -7.03 12.10
CA ASP A 177 -31.21 -6.98 11.17
C ASP A 177 -30.78 -6.09 9.99
N LYS A 178 -30.66 -6.67 8.79
CA LYS A 178 -30.22 -5.97 7.58
C LYS A 178 -31.13 -4.80 7.18
N GLN A 179 -32.38 -4.84 7.60
CA GLN A 179 -33.34 -3.76 7.33
C GLN A 179 -33.19 -2.60 8.31
N ARG A 180 -32.76 -2.86 9.56
CA ARG A 180 -32.63 -1.84 10.61
C ARG A 180 -31.22 -1.28 10.71
N THR A 181 -30.21 -2.04 10.30
CA THR A 181 -28.81 -1.62 10.33
C THR A 181 -28.20 -1.78 8.93
N PRO A 182 -28.39 -0.82 8.04
CA PRO A 182 -27.98 -0.93 6.64
C PRO A 182 -26.47 -0.66 6.47
N PHE A 183 -25.64 -1.01 7.44
CA PHE A 183 -24.18 -0.84 7.36
C PHE A 183 -23.46 -1.85 8.26
N ALA A 184 -22.22 -2.14 7.91
CA ALA A 184 -21.28 -2.90 8.72
C ALA A 184 -19.96 -2.11 8.83
N LEU A 185 -19.26 -2.28 9.95
CA LEU A 185 -17.95 -1.67 10.17
C LEU A 185 -17.05 -2.65 10.91
N LYS A 186 -15.90 -2.91 10.31
CA LYS A 186 -14.82 -3.71 10.85
C LYS A 186 -13.53 -2.89 10.84
N MET A 187 -12.69 -3.07 11.85
CA MET A 187 -11.39 -2.41 11.96
C MET A 187 -10.27 -3.46 12.04
N ASN A 188 -9.21 -3.28 11.30
CA ASN A 188 -7.97 -4.02 11.41
C ASN A 188 -6.83 -3.07 11.79
N LEU A 189 -5.93 -3.56 12.62
CA LEU A 189 -4.69 -2.88 12.98
C LEU A 189 -3.50 -3.73 12.54
N THR A 190 -2.70 -3.21 11.62
CA THR A 190 -1.46 -3.88 11.19
C THR A 190 -0.27 -3.02 11.56
N THR A 191 0.69 -3.59 12.25
CA THR A 191 1.92 -2.89 12.67
C THR A 191 3.15 -3.66 12.21
N GLN A 192 4.15 -2.96 11.65
CA GLN A 192 5.45 -3.49 11.26
C GLN A 192 6.55 -2.71 11.97
N LEU A 193 7.08 -3.26 13.05
CA LEU A 193 8.28 -2.77 13.72
C LEU A 193 9.49 -3.47 13.12
N ARG A 194 10.48 -2.69 12.63
CA ARG A 194 11.62 -3.22 11.91
C ARG A 194 12.94 -2.64 12.42
N TYR A 195 13.91 -3.50 12.66
CA TYR A 195 15.32 -3.15 12.68
C TYR A 195 15.89 -3.30 11.28
N THR A 196 16.65 -2.31 10.81
CA THR A 196 17.37 -2.34 9.53
C THR A 196 18.83 -2.03 9.77
N GLY A 197 19.70 -2.96 9.37
CA GLY A 197 21.14 -2.80 9.32
C GLY A 197 21.64 -2.88 7.89
N PHE A 198 22.54 -1.98 7.48
CA PHE A 198 23.19 -2.03 6.18
C PHE A 198 24.69 -1.82 6.32
N ALA A 199 25.45 -2.81 5.86
CA ALA A 199 26.90 -2.78 5.79
C ALA A 199 27.32 -2.56 4.32
N ARG A 200 27.79 -1.36 4.00
CA ARG A 200 28.22 -0.98 2.66
C ARG A 200 29.46 -1.77 2.22
N SER A 201 29.57 -2.05 0.93
CA SER A 201 30.80 -2.59 0.32
C SER A 201 31.54 -1.61 -0.56
N VAL A 202 30.91 -0.46 -0.88
CA VAL A 202 31.50 0.64 -1.63
C VAL A 202 31.28 1.95 -0.85
N ALA A 203 32.21 2.91 -0.97
CA ALA A 203 32.10 4.17 -0.23
C ALA A 203 31.19 5.18 -0.92
N SER A 204 31.12 5.11 -2.26
CA SER A 204 30.33 6.02 -3.10
C SER A 204 29.97 5.33 -4.40
N TRP A 205 29.04 5.91 -5.15
CA TRP A 205 28.72 5.57 -6.53
C TRP A 205 28.56 6.86 -7.34
N THR A 206 28.74 6.76 -8.66
CA THR A 206 28.55 7.88 -9.57
C THR A 206 27.31 7.62 -10.40
N ASP A 207 26.37 8.54 -10.40
CA ASP A 207 25.15 8.43 -11.18
C ASP A 207 25.38 8.79 -12.66
N SER A 208 24.39 8.52 -13.52
CA SER A 208 24.49 8.82 -14.97
C SER A 208 24.67 10.31 -15.28
N SER A 209 24.35 11.22 -14.36
CA SER A 209 24.60 12.64 -14.52
C SER A 209 26.04 13.05 -14.17
N GLY A 210 26.85 12.13 -13.65
CA GLY A 210 28.21 12.37 -13.18
C GLY A 210 28.30 12.81 -11.72
N LEU A 211 27.20 12.82 -10.97
CA LEU A 211 27.20 13.18 -9.55
C LEU A 211 27.70 12.02 -8.70
N VAL A 212 28.73 12.28 -7.87
CA VAL A 212 29.24 11.30 -6.91
C VAL A 212 28.44 11.36 -5.62
N LEU A 213 27.80 10.26 -5.24
CA LEU A 213 26.91 10.13 -4.08
C LEU A 213 27.54 9.17 -3.06
N PRO A 214 27.54 9.50 -1.75
CA PRO A 214 28.08 8.63 -0.72
C PRO A 214 27.14 7.46 -0.45
N VAL A 215 27.72 6.29 -0.19
CA VAL A 215 27.00 5.12 0.34
C VAL A 215 27.32 5.00 1.83
N LEU A 216 26.29 4.98 2.68
CA LEU A 216 26.45 5.04 4.13
C LEU A 216 26.06 3.72 4.80
N ASN A 217 26.80 3.30 5.83
CA ASN A 217 26.34 2.28 6.76
C ASN A 217 25.12 2.81 7.53
N ARG A 218 24.17 1.92 7.82
CA ARG A 218 22.93 2.27 8.53
C ARG A 218 22.63 1.24 9.59
N SER A 219 22.06 1.70 10.70
CA SER A 219 21.56 0.85 11.79
C SER A 219 20.47 1.62 12.51
N TYR A 220 19.19 1.18 12.40
CA TYR A 220 18.07 1.89 13.00
C TYR A 220 16.85 0.99 13.20
N PHE A 221 16.02 1.36 14.18
CA PHE A 221 14.66 0.86 14.33
C PHE A 221 13.67 1.83 13.71
N ALA A 222 12.62 1.30 13.10
CA ALA A 222 11.52 2.08 12.56
C ALA A 222 10.18 1.37 12.77
N LEU A 223 9.14 2.14 13.04
CA LEU A 223 7.77 1.74 12.81
C LEU A 223 7.53 1.87 11.29
N ASN A 224 7.83 0.78 10.57
CA ASN A 224 7.90 0.81 9.11
C ASN A 224 6.53 1.05 8.49
N ARG A 225 5.50 0.40 9.03
CA ARG A 225 4.09 0.64 8.70
C ARG A 225 3.22 0.45 9.91
N ASN A 226 2.24 1.32 10.02
CA ASN A 226 1.14 1.19 10.96
C ASN A 226 -0.15 1.54 10.20
N TRP A 227 -1.02 0.55 10.00
CA TRP A 227 -2.27 0.68 9.26
C TRP A 227 -3.46 0.52 10.19
N PHE A 228 -4.32 1.53 10.20
CA PHE A 228 -5.68 1.43 10.72
C PHE A 228 -6.61 1.31 9.53
N THR A 229 -7.14 0.11 9.30
CA THR A 229 -8.00 -0.19 8.15
C THR A 229 -9.42 -0.39 8.61
N PHE A 230 -10.33 0.40 8.06
CA PHE A 230 -11.76 0.31 8.25
C PHE A 230 -12.40 -0.25 6.99
N THR A 231 -13.21 -1.30 7.15
CA THR A 231 -13.90 -1.95 6.03
C THR A 231 -15.34 -2.21 6.39
N GLY A 232 -16.20 -2.28 5.38
CA GLY A 232 -17.60 -2.57 5.58
C GLY A 232 -18.45 -2.32 4.35
N TYR A 233 -19.74 -2.18 4.57
CA TYR A 233 -20.70 -1.76 3.55
C TYR A 233 -21.67 -0.72 4.10
N ALA A 234 -22.28 0.06 3.22
CA ALA A 234 -23.29 1.04 3.55
C ALA A 234 -24.51 0.85 2.63
N PHE A 235 -25.73 0.98 3.20
CA PHE A 235 -27.04 0.84 2.54
C PHE A 235 -27.32 -0.56 1.96
N SER A 236 -26.36 -1.17 1.29
CA SER A 236 -26.43 -2.52 0.72
C SER A 236 -25.09 -3.22 0.86
N PRO A 237 -25.05 -4.56 1.09
CA PRO A 237 -23.82 -5.35 1.04
C PRO A 237 -23.04 -5.24 -0.29
N GLN A 238 -23.70 -4.80 -1.35
CA GLN A 238 -23.07 -4.53 -2.65
C GLN A 238 -22.25 -3.25 -2.67
N LEU A 239 -22.61 -2.24 -1.84
CA LEU A 239 -21.87 -0.98 -1.73
C LEU A 239 -20.86 -1.08 -0.59
N GLN A 240 -19.65 -1.46 -0.93
CA GLN A 240 -18.55 -1.70 0.01
C GLN A 240 -17.63 -0.50 0.08
N TYR A 241 -16.95 -0.34 1.20
CA TYR A 241 -15.91 0.67 1.36
C TYR A 241 -14.70 0.12 2.11
N THR A 242 -13.55 0.69 1.82
CA THR A 242 -12.33 0.54 2.60
C THR A 242 -11.70 1.91 2.83
N ALA A 243 -11.21 2.15 4.03
CA ALA A 243 -10.46 3.36 4.36
C ALA A 243 -9.29 2.96 5.27
N THR A 244 -8.08 3.32 4.89
CA THR A 244 -6.88 2.99 5.65
C THR A 244 -6.12 4.27 5.97
N VAL A 245 -5.83 4.49 7.24
CA VAL A 245 -4.85 5.47 7.68
C VAL A 245 -3.52 4.75 7.84
N PHE A 246 -2.58 5.12 7.01
CA PHE A 246 -1.22 4.60 7.00
C PHE A 246 -0.25 5.60 7.60
N SER A 247 0.50 5.21 8.61
CA SER A 247 1.58 6.02 9.18
C SER A 247 2.89 5.26 9.23
N THR A 248 4.01 5.99 9.16
CA THR A 248 5.35 5.44 9.24
C THR A 248 6.31 6.42 9.91
N SER A 249 7.20 5.93 10.77
CA SER A 249 8.30 6.73 11.32
C SER A 249 9.49 6.81 10.36
N THR A 250 9.56 5.96 9.35
CA THR A 250 10.68 5.92 8.39
C THR A 250 10.75 7.21 7.55
N THR A 251 9.62 7.77 7.17
CA THR A 251 9.51 9.03 6.43
C THR A 251 8.76 10.11 7.21
N ASN A 252 8.36 9.80 8.44
CA ASN A 252 7.54 10.66 9.31
C ASN A 252 6.27 11.17 8.61
N GLN A 253 5.57 10.29 7.92
CA GLN A 253 4.38 10.60 7.12
C GLN A 253 3.17 9.82 7.57
N THR A 254 2.00 10.44 7.39
CA THR A 254 0.69 9.80 7.54
C THR A 254 -0.14 10.09 6.28
N VAL A 255 -0.71 9.03 5.73
CA VAL A 255 -1.50 9.08 4.49
C VAL A 255 -2.79 8.33 4.69
N ALA A 256 -3.90 8.93 4.24
CA ALA A 256 -5.18 8.24 4.15
C ALA A 256 -5.41 7.75 2.72
N VAL A 257 -5.75 6.49 2.58
CA VAL A 257 -6.14 5.87 1.32
C VAL A 257 -7.49 5.19 1.49
N GLY A 258 -8.26 5.05 0.42
CA GLY A 258 -9.54 4.38 0.52
C GLY A 258 -10.27 4.33 -0.80
N ALA A 259 -11.29 3.49 -0.85
CA ALA A 259 -12.12 3.29 -2.03
C ALA A 259 -13.55 2.93 -1.65
N VAL A 260 -14.46 3.21 -2.56
CA VAL A 260 -15.83 2.73 -2.56
C VAL A 260 -16.00 1.83 -3.79
N SER A 261 -16.63 0.69 -3.59
CA SER A 261 -16.87 -0.33 -4.60
C SER A 261 -18.34 -0.73 -4.64
N TYR A 262 -18.90 -0.83 -5.83
CA TYR A 262 -20.21 -1.43 -6.02
C TYR A 262 -20.10 -2.75 -6.79
N ALA A 263 -20.45 -3.86 -6.11
CA ALA A 263 -20.42 -5.20 -6.68
C ALA A 263 -21.73 -5.51 -7.41
N PHE A 264 -21.71 -5.51 -8.73
CA PHE A 264 -22.85 -5.91 -9.56
C PHE A 264 -23.03 -7.43 -9.58
N SER A 265 -21.92 -8.16 -9.61
CA SER A 265 -21.85 -9.61 -9.59
C SER A 265 -20.46 -10.08 -9.11
N LYS A 266 -20.24 -11.40 -8.99
CA LYS A 266 -18.90 -11.97 -8.77
C LYS A 266 -17.91 -11.56 -9.87
N GLY A 267 -18.40 -11.47 -11.11
CA GLY A 267 -17.59 -11.14 -12.28
C GLY A 267 -17.36 -9.64 -12.50
N LEU A 268 -18.06 -8.75 -11.80
CA LEU A 268 -17.94 -7.31 -12.03
C LEU A 268 -18.22 -6.49 -10.78
N ALA A 269 -17.23 -5.73 -10.36
CA ALA A 269 -17.37 -4.60 -9.44
C ALA A 269 -16.79 -3.34 -10.08
N LEU A 270 -17.40 -2.20 -9.81
CA LEU A 270 -16.91 -0.86 -10.17
C LEU A 270 -16.46 -0.16 -8.89
N SER A 271 -15.27 0.36 -8.91
CA SER A 271 -14.65 1.00 -7.76
C SER A 271 -14.09 2.37 -8.10
N SER A 272 -14.07 3.26 -7.13
CA SER A 272 -13.43 4.57 -7.24
C SER A 272 -12.79 4.94 -5.90
N GLY A 273 -11.65 5.60 -5.95
CA GLY A 273 -10.95 6.04 -4.75
C GLY A 273 -9.47 6.27 -4.98
N TYR A 274 -8.73 6.30 -3.88
CA TYR A 274 -7.29 6.40 -3.87
C TYR A 274 -6.69 5.07 -3.45
N TYR A 275 -6.10 4.36 -4.41
CA TYR A 275 -5.67 2.98 -4.19
C TYR A 275 -4.47 2.60 -5.08
N LYS A 276 -3.97 1.35 -4.96
CA LYS A 276 -2.90 0.83 -5.79
C LYS A 276 -3.30 0.83 -7.27
N VAL A 277 -2.46 1.41 -8.12
CA VAL A 277 -2.54 1.19 -9.56
C VAL A 277 -2.21 -0.28 -9.83
N PRO A 278 -3.02 -1.06 -10.57
CA PRO A 278 -2.70 -2.43 -10.90
C PRO A 278 -1.35 -2.51 -11.65
N GLY A 279 -0.60 -3.56 -11.40
CA GLY A 279 0.73 -3.71 -11.97
C GLY A 279 1.28 -5.11 -11.65
N THR A 280 2.53 -5.16 -11.21
CA THR A 280 3.20 -6.40 -10.86
C THR A 280 2.48 -7.13 -9.71
N ARG A 281 2.58 -8.46 -9.66
CA ARG A 281 1.96 -9.27 -8.61
C ARG A 281 2.49 -8.88 -7.23
N GLU A 282 3.83 -8.78 -7.05
CA GLU A 282 4.39 -8.45 -5.73
C GLU A 282 3.94 -7.06 -5.25
N TRP A 283 3.58 -6.14 -6.17
CA TRP A 283 2.98 -4.86 -5.80
C TRP A 283 1.53 -4.98 -5.38
N ILE A 284 0.71 -5.71 -6.15
CA ILE A 284 -0.72 -5.89 -5.87
C ILE A 284 -0.91 -6.61 -4.55
N GLU A 285 -0.10 -7.64 -4.26
CA GLU A 285 -0.13 -8.33 -2.97
C GLU A 285 0.08 -7.37 -1.80
N SER A 286 -0.58 -7.64 -0.70
CA SER A 286 -0.36 -6.88 0.53
C SER A 286 1.06 -7.10 1.05
N ALA A 287 1.69 -6.04 1.58
CA ALA A 287 2.97 -6.15 2.27
C ALA A 287 2.94 -7.06 3.51
N ARG A 288 1.75 -7.49 3.96
CA ARG A 288 1.57 -8.50 5.01
C ARG A 288 1.97 -9.89 4.55
N TYR A 289 1.94 -10.14 3.23
CA TYR A 289 2.10 -11.46 2.59
C TYR A 289 3.43 -11.63 1.86
N THR A 290 4.35 -10.67 1.95
CA THR A 290 5.71 -10.83 1.43
C THR A 290 6.47 -11.93 2.19
N LEU A 291 7.33 -12.70 1.51
CA LEU A 291 8.20 -13.69 2.16
C LEU A 291 9.22 -13.02 3.08
N GLY A 292 9.95 -12.06 2.56
CA GLY A 292 10.90 -11.27 3.33
C GLY A 292 10.25 -10.12 4.09
N ALA A 293 11.08 -9.28 4.68
CA ALA A 293 10.64 -8.12 5.45
C ALA A 293 9.87 -7.10 4.58
N ASP A 294 10.18 -7.03 3.26
CA ASP A 294 9.47 -6.19 2.31
C ASP A 294 9.64 -6.69 0.86
N ARG A 295 9.16 -5.91 -0.10
CA ARG A 295 9.24 -6.17 -1.54
C ARG A 295 10.68 -6.18 -2.03
N THR A 296 10.90 -6.83 -3.16
CA THR A 296 12.20 -6.94 -3.82
C THR A 296 12.61 -5.63 -4.50
N MET A 297 13.91 -5.52 -4.80
CA MET A 297 14.49 -4.36 -5.50
C MET A 297 13.89 -4.20 -6.91
N ALA A 298 13.82 -5.27 -7.69
CA ALA A 298 13.27 -5.21 -9.04
C ALA A 298 11.80 -4.83 -9.04
N ASN A 299 10.98 -5.39 -8.14
CA ASN A 299 9.60 -4.96 -8.01
C ASN A 299 9.51 -3.47 -7.68
N THR A 300 10.33 -2.99 -6.75
CA THR A 300 10.36 -1.56 -6.36
C THR A 300 10.68 -0.65 -7.55
N PHE A 301 11.51 -1.11 -8.49
CA PHE A 301 11.89 -0.37 -9.69
C PHE A 301 10.80 -0.39 -10.78
N PHE A 302 10.12 -1.54 -10.98
CA PHE A 302 9.17 -1.73 -12.08
C PHE A 302 7.70 -1.51 -11.70
N ARG A 303 7.36 -1.43 -10.43
CA ARG A 303 5.96 -1.28 -10.01
C ARG A 303 5.42 0.12 -10.23
N PRO A 304 4.13 0.28 -10.50
CA PRO A 304 3.44 1.56 -10.30
C PRO A 304 3.26 1.87 -8.81
N SER A 305 2.66 3.02 -8.50
CA SER A 305 2.36 3.48 -7.15
C SER A 305 0.87 3.40 -6.81
N VAL A 306 0.46 4.14 -5.79
CA VAL A 306 -0.94 4.40 -5.43
C VAL A 306 -1.40 5.69 -6.11
N SER A 307 -2.66 5.75 -6.53
CA SER A 307 -3.21 6.91 -7.24
C SER A 307 -4.73 7.00 -7.10
N PRO A 308 -5.32 8.20 -7.14
CA PRO A 308 -6.75 8.34 -7.35
C PRO A 308 -7.16 7.80 -8.71
N GLY A 309 -8.31 7.12 -8.78
CA GLY A 309 -8.78 6.56 -10.03
C GLY A 309 -10.14 5.87 -9.95
N VAL A 310 -10.51 5.30 -11.09
CA VAL A 310 -11.70 4.46 -11.26
C VAL A 310 -11.26 3.16 -11.90
N TRP A 311 -11.76 2.03 -11.39
CA TRP A 311 -11.38 0.72 -11.90
C TRP A 311 -12.52 -0.28 -11.81
N ILE A 312 -12.40 -1.32 -12.61
CA ILE A 312 -13.24 -2.50 -12.57
C ILE A 312 -12.42 -3.73 -12.19
N ASN A 313 -13.08 -4.68 -11.57
CA ASN A 313 -12.46 -5.92 -11.13
C ASN A 313 -13.50 -7.01 -10.94
N GLY A 314 -13.07 -8.25 -10.94
CA GLY A 314 -13.94 -9.38 -10.70
C GLY A 314 -13.32 -10.72 -11.07
N GLU A 315 -14.15 -11.75 -10.90
CA GLU A 315 -13.89 -13.13 -11.27
C GLU A 315 -15.01 -13.60 -12.20
N PRO A 316 -14.92 -13.28 -13.52
CA PRO A 316 -15.98 -13.62 -14.49
C PRO A 316 -16.13 -15.12 -14.74
N VAL A 317 -15.05 -15.88 -14.57
CA VAL A 317 -15.01 -17.35 -14.63
C VAL A 317 -14.22 -17.83 -13.42
N ASP A 318 -14.58 -18.97 -12.86
CA ASP A 318 -13.93 -19.52 -11.67
C ASP A 318 -12.41 -19.63 -11.87
N GLY A 319 -11.69 -19.03 -10.92
CA GLY A 319 -10.24 -18.97 -10.92
C GLY A 319 -9.61 -17.98 -11.91
N PHE A 320 -10.40 -17.27 -12.72
CA PHE A 320 -9.88 -16.22 -13.60
C PHE A 320 -10.29 -14.84 -13.09
N PHE A 321 -9.33 -13.97 -12.90
CA PHE A 321 -9.50 -12.67 -12.25
C PHE A 321 -8.95 -11.56 -13.14
N TYR A 322 -9.51 -10.37 -12.96
CA TYR A 322 -8.99 -9.16 -13.59
C TYR A 322 -9.13 -7.93 -12.69
N TYR A 323 -8.25 -6.96 -12.92
CA TYR A 323 -8.27 -5.65 -12.30
C TYR A 323 -7.75 -4.64 -13.32
N ALA A 324 -8.59 -3.70 -13.79
CA ALA A 324 -8.22 -2.73 -14.80
C ALA A 324 -8.84 -1.37 -14.51
N GLY A 325 -8.12 -0.28 -14.79
CA GLY A 325 -8.63 1.06 -14.50
C GLY A 325 -7.83 2.20 -15.11
N ILE A 326 -8.34 3.39 -14.81
CA ILE A 326 -7.78 4.68 -15.22
C ILE A 326 -7.47 5.46 -13.95
N PHE A 327 -6.26 5.98 -13.85
CA PHE A 327 -5.72 6.64 -12.67
C PHE A 327 -5.07 7.96 -13.05
N ASN A 328 -4.91 8.87 -12.08
CA ASN A 328 -4.29 10.17 -12.35
C ASN A 328 -2.81 10.02 -12.76
N ASP A 329 -2.02 9.29 -11.96
CA ASP A 329 -0.59 9.15 -12.19
C ASP A 329 -0.11 7.85 -11.51
N PHE A 330 0.88 7.15 -12.07
CA PHE A 330 1.43 5.97 -11.42
C PHE A 330 2.68 6.26 -10.58
N ASN A 331 3.26 7.45 -10.70
CA ASN A 331 4.55 7.79 -10.08
C ASN A 331 4.42 8.73 -8.88
N SER A 332 3.42 9.63 -8.88
CA SER A 332 3.25 10.64 -7.83
C SER A 332 1.82 11.14 -7.74
N ALA A 333 1.06 10.64 -6.78
CA ALA A 333 -0.36 10.94 -6.67
C ALA A 333 -0.70 12.21 -5.85
N PHE A 334 0.26 12.87 -5.19
CA PHE A 334 -0.05 13.83 -4.12
C PHE A 334 0.57 15.22 -4.24
N ASN A 335 0.93 15.64 -5.41
CA ASN A 335 1.52 16.98 -5.56
C ASN A 335 0.49 18.13 -5.59
N GLY A 336 -0.75 17.86 -5.21
CA GLY A 336 -1.84 18.83 -5.26
C GLY A 336 -2.44 18.95 -6.66
N ALA A 337 -3.65 19.51 -6.76
CA ALA A 337 -4.40 19.61 -8.03
C ALA A 337 -3.70 20.42 -9.12
N ASN A 338 -2.85 21.37 -8.74
CA ASN A 338 -2.05 22.20 -9.65
C ASN A 338 -0.79 21.52 -10.18
N ARG A 339 -0.45 20.32 -9.69
CA ARG A 339 0.71 19.52 -10.07
C ARG A 339 0.35 18.17 -10.65
N ILE A 340 -0.92 17.85 -10.76
CA ILE A 340 -1.40 16.61 -11.37
C ILE A 340 -1.22 16.75 -12.88
N SER A 341 -0.58 15.75 -13.48
CA SER A 341 -0.46 15.63 -14.94
C SER A 341 -1.83 15.57 -15.60
N ASN A 342 -2.00 16.18 -16.74
CA ASN A 342 -3.18 16.03 -17.58
C ASN A 342 -3.20 14.70 -18.37
N HIS A 343 -2.23 13.83 -18.11
CA HIS A 343 -2.10 12.52 -18.74
C HIS A 343 -2.46 11.41 -17.76
N MET A 344 -3.52 10.69 -18.04
CA MET A 344 -3.99 9.59 -17.23
C MET A 344 -3.10 8.36 -17.38
N THR A 345 -3.01 7.58 -16.31
CA THR A 345 -2.45 6.23 -16.31
C THR A 345 -3.53 5.22 -16.67
N TYR A 346 -3.24 4.36 -17.61
CA TYR A 346 -4.06 3.20 -17.98
C TYR A 346 -3.36 1.95 -17.49
N SER A 347 -4.04 1.13 -16.71
CA SER A 347 -3.39 -0.06 -16.13
C SER A 347 -4.37 -1.21 -16.00
N GLY A 348 -3.86 -2.43 -16.20
CA GLY A 348 -4.61 -3.66 -16.03
C GLY A 348 -3.71 -4.82 -15.62
N ASN A 349 -4.31 -5.72 -14.85
CA ASN A 349 -3.72 -6.99 -14.44
C ASN A 349 -4.77 -8.08 -14.60
N ILE A 350 -4.35 -9.23 -15.13
CA ILE A 350 -5.17 -10.44 -15.21
C ILE A 350 -4.38 -11.60 -14.60
N TRP A 351 -5.08 -12.55 -13.97
CA TRP A 351 -4.44 -13.77 -13.50
C TRP A 351 -5.41 -14.93 -13.48
N TRP A 352 -4.84 -16.12 -13.50
CA TRP A 352 -5.56 -17.37 -13.55
C TRP A 352 -5.01 -18.41 -12.57
N GLU A 353 -5.89 -19.12 -11.89
CA GLU A 353 -5.65 -20.17 -10.90
C GLU A 353 -6.29 -21.48 -11.38
N PRO A 354 -5.72 -22.16 -12.40
CA PRO A 354 -6.38 -23.28 -13.09
C PRO A 354 -6.50 -24.57 -12.26
N LEU A 355 -5.70 -24.73 -11.21
CA LEU A 355 -5.64 -25.95 -10.42
C LEU A 355 -6.30 -25.81 -9.04
N GLY A 356 -7.13 -24.80 -8.88
CA GLY A 356 -7.81 -24.46 -7.62
C GLY A 356 -7.28 -23.17 -7.00
N SER A 357 -7.90 -22.72 -5.90
CA SER A 357 -7.51 -21.49 -5.24
C SER A 357 -6.04 -21.51 -4.82
N PHE A 358 -5.30 -20.51 -5.25
CA PHE A 358 -3.88 -20.36 -4.92
C PHE A 358 -3.65 -19.80 -3.52
N GLY A 359 -4.66 -19.13 -2.95
CA GLY A 359 -4.55 -18.42 -1.68
C GLY A 359 -3.66 -17.17 -1.73
N PRO A 360 -3.65 -16.36 -0.68
CA PRO A 360 -2.92 -15.10 -0.64
C PRO A 360 -1.41 -15.31 -0.52
N GLY A 361 -0.66 -14.32 -1.03
CA GLY A 361 0.78 -14.18 -0.81
C GLY A 361 1.66 -15.20 -1.51
N PHE A 362 2.88 -15.28 -0.98
CA PHE A 362 3.98 -16.01 -1.60
C PHE A 362 4.34 -17.31 -0.86
N ALA A 363 3.92 -17.47 0.40
CA ALA A 363 4.10 -18.68 1.19
C ALA A 363 2.95 -19.66 0.98
N ASP A 364 3.20 -20.95 1.14
CA ASP A 364 2.16 -21.99 1.20
C ASP A 364 1.71 -22.23 2.66
N GLU A 365 1.06 -21.21 3.25
CA GLU A 365 0.57 -21.28 4.63
C GLU A 365 -0.71 -22.12 4.78
N GLU A 366 -1.49 -22.21 3.71
CA GLU A 366 -2.68 -23.05 3.61
C GLU A 366 -2.32 -24.55 3.61
N TYR A 367 -1.05 -24.88 3.28
CA TYR A 367 -0.54 -26.22 3.15
C TYR A 367 -1.33 -27.07 2.13
N HIS A 368 -1.27 -26.65 0.87
CA HIS A 368 -1.98 -27.29 -0.22
C HIS A 368 -1.54 -28.76 -0.41
N GLU A 369 -2.42 -29.71 -0.17
CA GLU A 369 -2.13 -31.14 -0.39
C GLU A 369 -1.98 -31.50 -1.87
N ARG A 370 -2.51 -30.68 -2.77
CA ARG A 370 -2.39 -30.79 -4.22
C ARG A 370 -1.66 -29.58 -4.75
N LEU A 371 -0.96 -29.79 -5.87
CA LEU A 371 -0.30 -28.68 -6.57
C LEU A 371 -1.35 -27.65 -7.00
N VAL A 372 -1.14 -26.39 -6.63
CA VAL A 372 -1.89 -25.25 -7.15
C VAL A 372 -0.95 -24.34 -7.94
N LEU A 373 -1.53 -23.72 -8.95
CA LEU A 373 -0.81 -22.89 -9.92
C LEU A 373 -1.50 -21.52 -10.01
N ARG A 374 -0.72 -20.48 -10.08
CA ARG A 374 -1.14 -19.14 -10.48
C ARG A 374 -0.26 -18.65 -11.61
N THR A 375 -0.85 -18.02 -12.61
CA THR A 375 -0.15 -17.26 -13.65
C THR A 375 -0.89 -15.97 -13.93
N GLY A 376 -0.15 -14.90 -14.24
CA GLY A 376 -0.75 -13.59 -14.45
C GLY A 376 0.10 -12.70 -15.34
N ALA A 377 -0.50 -11.62 -15.83
CA ALA A 377 0.17 -10.60 -16.61
C ALA A 377 -0.41 -9.22 -16.32
N SER A 378 0.41 -8.19 -16.43
CA SER A 378 -0.04 -6.81 -16.30
C SER A 378 0.54 -5.91 -17.39
N LEU A 379 -0.18 -4.82 -17.64
CA LEU A 379 0.26 -3.73 -18.51
C LEU A 379 -0.13 -2.41 -17.88
N THR A 380 0.82 -1.46 -17.83
CA THR A 380 0.59 -0.09 -17.37
C THR A 380 1.18 0.88 -18.38
N TYR A 381 0.43 1.88 -18.76
CA TYR A 381 0.87 2.92 -19.70
C TYR A 381 0.57 4.31 -19.14
N GLN A 382 1.54 5.23 -19.28
CA GLN A 382 1.36 6.65 -19.01
C GLN A 382 2.31 7.48 -19.84
N ARG A 383 1.87 8.70 -20.24
CA ARG A 383 2.75 9.78 -20.62
C ARG A 383 3.15 10.55 -19.37
N VAL A 384 4.44 10.61 -19.08
CA VAL A 384 5.02 11.31 -17.92
C VAL A 384 5.65 12.62 -18.34
N LEU A 385 5.47 13.65 -17.55
CA LEU A 385 6.08 14.96 -17.72
C LEU A 385 6.98 15.28 -16.54
N ARG A 386 8.04 16.04 -16.80
CA ARG A 386 8.91 16.59 -15.75
C ARG A 386 8.18 17.70 -15.03
N GLU A 387 7.85 17.47 -13.76
CA GLU A 387 7.34 18.52 -12.89
C GLU A 387 8.49 19.17 -12.10
N PRO A 388 8.43 20.48 -11.82
CA PRO A 388 9.53 21.19 -11.17
C PRO A 388 9.99 20.60 -9.84
N ASP A 389 9.06 19.98 -9.08
CA ASP A 389 9.32 19.51 -7.72
C ASP A 389 9.35 17.99 -7.56
N LEU A 390 9.11 17.21 -8.62
CA LEU A 390 9.08 15.74 -8.58
C LEU A 390 10.38 15.08 -8.16
N GLN A 391 11.48 15.82 -8.21
CA GLN A 391 12.80 15.28 -7.90
C GLN A 391 13.22 15.48 -6.45
N LEU A 392 12.52 16.32 -5.69
CA LEU A 392 12.95 16.78 -4.38
C LEU A 392 12.35 16.02 -3.19
N GLY A 393 11.38 15.14 -3.40
CA GLY A 393 10.81 14.39 -2.29
C GLY A 393 9.74 13.39 -2.69
N GLN A 394 9.75 12.26 -2.03
CA GLN A 394 8.63 11.34 -2.01
C GLN A 394 7.60 11.92 -1.05
N THR A 395 6.51 12.46 -1.57
CA THR A 395 5.40 12.97 -0.76
C THR A 395 4.56 11.86 -0.12
N ASN A 396 4.71 10.63 -0.61
CA ASN A 396 4.07 9.43 -0.08
C ASN A 396 5.11 8.31 0.03
N PRO A 397 5.22 7.61 1.17
CA PRO A 397 6.21 6.56 1.37
C PRO A 397 6.07 5.37 0.42
N GLU A 398 4.88 5.13 -0.14
CA GLU A 398 4.64 4.07 -1.12
C GLU A 398 4.77 4.55 -2.59
N ASN A 399 5.10 5.82 -2.84
CA ASN A 399 5.34 6.32 -4.19
C ASN A 399 6.65 5.76 -4.78
N THR A 400 6.65 5.60 -6.09
CA THR A 400 7.85 5.32 -6.87
C THR A 400 8.27 6.56 -7.63
N ILE A 401 9.58 6.80 -7.71
CA ILE A 401 10.16 7.76 -8.63
C ILE A 401 10.74 6.98 -9.79
N LEU A 402 10.43 7.39 -11.03
CA LEU A 402 11.03 6.80 -12.22
C LEU A 402 12.55 7.03 -12.21
N ARG A 403 13.30 5.95 -12.38
CA ARG A 403 14.76 5.94 -12.38
C ARG A 403 15.29 5.23 -13.61
N LEU A 404 16.50 5.60 -14.02
CA LEU A 404 17.31 4.80 -14.94
C LEU A 404 17.78 3.53 -14.24
N SER A 405 18.26 2.55 -14.98
CA SER A 405 18.63 1.25 -14.45
C SER A 405 19.83 1.28 -13.47
N ASP A 406 20.62 2.34 -13.48
CA ASP A 406 21.67 2.61 -12.48
C ASP A 406 21.14 3.27 -11.18
N GLY A 407 19.85 3.62 -11.11
CA GLY A 407 19.24 4.29 -9.97
C GLY A 407 19.16 5.82 -10.09
N THR A 408 19.71 6.45 -11.12
CA THR A 408 19.58 7.89 -11.37
C THR A 408 18.12 8.27 -11.62
N PRO A 409 17.56 9.34 -11.00
CA PRO A 409 16.22 9.81 -11.32
C PRO A 409 16.09 10.18 -12.81
N LEU A 410 15.04 9.69 -13.48
CA LEU A 410 14.85 9.84 -14.93
C LEU A 410 14.85 11.32 -15.39
N PHE A 411 14.24 12.20 -14.61
CA PHE A 411 14.12 13.63 -14.93
C PHE A 411 15.26 14.51 -14.37
N GLN A 412 16.31 13.89 -13.81
CA GLN A 412 17.47 14.64 -13.32
C GLN A 412 18.21 15.31 -14.51
N PRO A 413 18.63 16.56 -14.38
CA PRO A 413 19.45 17.22 -15.41
C PRO A 413 20.68 16.38 -15.74
N SER A 414 21.01 16.28 -17.02
CA SER A 414 22.16 15.51 -17.54
C SER A 414 22.08 13.98 -17.32
N ALA A 415 20.96 13.42 -16.85
CA ALA A 415 20.82 11.99 -16.60
C ALA A 415 20.96 11.14 -17.87
N LEU A 416 20.50 11.62 -19.01
CA LEU A 416 20.57 10.91 -20.29
C LEU A 416 21.81 11.29 -21.12
N ALA A 417 22.28 12.50 -20.99
CA ALA A 417 23.49 13.01 -21.62
C ALA A 417 23.88 14.37 -21.00
N PRO A 418 25.15 14.78 -21.02
CA PRO A 418 25.59 16.06 -20.50
C PRO A 418 24.81 17.25 -21.12
N GLY A 419 24.26 18.11 -20.26
CA GLY A 419 23.47 19.28 -20.66
C GLY A 419 22.04 18.99 -21.14
N VAL A 420 21.65 17.73 -21.29
CA VAL A 420 20.32 17.32 -21.74
C VAL A 420 19.42 17.01 -20.54
N THR A 421 18.24 17.62 -20.50
CA THR A 421 17.23 17.36 -19.47
C THR A 421 15.97 16.82 -20.14
N LEU A 422 15.50 15.65 -19.69
CA LEU A 422 14.22 15.08 -20.12
C LEU A 422 13.08 15.95 -19.57
N THR A 423 12.12 16.28 -20.44
CA THR A 423 10.91 17.06 -20.08
C THR A 423 9.63 16.26 -20.19
N GLY A 424 9.61 15.20 -21.01
CA GLY A 424 8.47 14.30 -21.16
C GLY A 424 8.86 12.99 -21.82
N ALA A 425 8.10 11.95 -21.58
CA ALA A 425 8.25 10.64 -22.19
C ALA A 425 6.96 9.82 -22.08
N ASN A 426 6.82 8.81 -22.94
CA ASN A 426 5.84 7.74 -22.74
C ASN A 426 6.51 6.59 -22.00
N VAL A 427 5.81 6.01 -21.04
CA VAL A 427 6.27 4.86 -20.25
C VAL A 427 5.25 3.74 -20.38
N ALA A 428 5.72 2.57 -20.80
CA ALA A 428 4.94 1.34 -20.79
C ALA A 428 5.65 0.30 -19.93
N LEU A 429 4.93 -0.24 -18.93
CA LEU A 429 5.38 -1.29 -18.04
C LEU A 429 4.59 -2.55 -18.33
N PHE A 430 5.26 -3.70 -18.38
CA PHE A 430 4.57 -4.99 -18.39
C PHE A 430 5.20 -5.93 -17.36
N SER A 431 4.41 -6.87 -16.88
CA SER A 431 4.90 -7.98 -16.08
C SER A 431 4.19 -9.29 -16.46
N TYR A 432 4.89 -10.39 -16.20
CA TYR A 432 4.35 -11.73 -16.26
C TYR A 432 4.74 -12.48 -15.00
N ASP A 433 3.79 -13.15 -14.32
CA ASP A 433 4.04 -13.94 -13.13
C ASP A 433 3.62 -15.40 -13.29
N LEU A 434 4.38 -16.27 -12.62
CA LEU A 434 4.11 -17.69 -12.51
C LEU A 434 4.46 -18.16 -11.09
N ALA A 435 3.56 -18.94 -10.48
CA ALA A 435 3.79 -19.43 -9.13
C ALA A 435 3.12 -20.78 -8.86
N PHE A 436 3.72 -21.53 -7.96
CA PHE A 436 3.30 -22.87 -7.54
C PHE A 436 3.29 -22.95 -6.02
N LYS A 437 2.31 -23.67 -5.45
CA LYS A 437 2.30 -24.07 -4.04
C LYS A 437 1.97 -25.55 -3.90
N TYR A 438 2.68 -26.24 -3.00
CA TYR A 438 2.49 -27.65 -2.73
C TYR A 438 3.13 -28.07 -1.42
N ARG A 439 2.34 -28.56 -0.47
CA ARG A 439 2.77 -29.17 0.82
C ARG A 439 3.82 -28.34 1.56
N GLY A 440 3.56 -27.06 1.72
CA GLY A 440 4.43 -26.12 2.39
C GLY A 440 5.57 -25.55 1.51
N PHE A 441 5.73 -26.02 0.27
CA PHE A 441 6.62 -25.40 -0.71
C PHE A 441 5.89 -24.33 -1.51
N SER A 442 6.58 -23.24 -1.78
CA SER A 442 6.12 -22.22 -2.71
C SER A 442 7.28 -21.76 -3.59
N LEU A 443 7.03 -21.66 -4.89
CA LEU A 443 7.93 -21.07 -5.87
C LEU A 443 7.19 -20.00 -6.64
N SER A 444 7.76 -18.80 -6.73
CA SER A 444 7.19 -17.68 -7.47
C SER A 444 8.26 -16.99 -8.29
N GLY A 445 7.91 -16.63 -9.51
CA GLY A 445 8.72 -15.81 -10.39
C GLY A 445 7.89 -14.70 -11.03
N GLU A 446 8.52 -13.55 -11.21
CA GLU A 446 7.97 -12.46 -12.03
C GLU A 446 9.04 -11.96 -13.00
N TYR A 447 8.65 -11.68 -14.22
CA TYR A 447 9.45 -11.01 -15.25
C TYR A 447 8.87 -9.64 -15.53
N TYR A 448 9.73 -8.65 -15.74
CA TYR A 448 9.37 -7.26 -15.94
C TYR A 448 10.01 -6.70 -17.20
N GLY A 449 9.30 -5.81 -17.87
CA GLY A 449 9.85 -4.95 -18.90
C GLY A 449 9.29 -3.55 -18.83
N ARG A 450 10.13 -2.58 -19.15
CA ARG A 450 9.77 -1.17 -19.20
C ARG A 450 10.33 -0.53 -20.47
N TRP A 451 9.44 0.06 -21.27
CA TRP A 451 9.81 0.93 -22.38
C TRP A 451 9.58 2.38 -22.00
N ILE A 452 10.59 3.23 -22.24
CA ILE A 452 10.51 4.68 -22.15
C ILE A 452 10.85 5.20 -23.54
N TYR A 453 9.89 5.86 -24.20
CA TYR A 453 9.98 6.27 -25.60
C TYR A 453 9.30 7.61 -25.87
N GLY A 454 9.53 8.20 -27.07
CA GLY A 454 9.01 9.52 -27.38
C GLY A 454 9.57 10.57 -26.43
N LEU A 455 10.91 10.55 -26.23
CA LEU A 455 11.62 11.43 -25.31
C LEU A 455 11.53 12.89 -25.79
N GLU A 456 11.03 13.76 -24.93
CA GLU A 456 11.07 15.22 -25.11
C GLU A 456 12.19 15.79 -24.23
N THR A 457 13.07 16.57 -24.81
CA THR A 457 14.27 17.06 -24.13
C THR A 457 14.45 18.56 -24.26
N ARG A 458 15.16 19.13 -23.29
CA ARG A 458 15.65 20.51 -23.30
C ARG A 458 17.17 20.52 -23.19
N GLY A 459 17.84 21.42 -23.90
CA GLY A 459 19.30 21.57 -23.88
C GLY A 459 20.02 20.72 -24.93
N GLY A 460 19.29 19.97 -25.78
CA GLY A 460 19.84 19.16 -26.85
C GLY A 460 19.08 17.85 -27.05
N ALA A 461 19.46 17.07 -28.04
CA ALA A 461 18.94 15.72 -28.25
C ALA A 461 19.77 14.68 -27.49
N VAL A 462 19.15 13.59 -27.07
CA VAL A 462 19.89 12.44 -26.51
C VAL A 462 20.72 11.82 -27.64
N PRO A 463 22.03 11.64 -27.47
CA PRO A 463 22.89 11.05 -28.48
C PRO A 463 22.56 9.57 -28.73
N GLY A 464 22.53 9.16 -29.99
CA GLY A 464 22.39 7.76 -30.43
C GLY A 464 21.23 7.56 -31.38
N PRO A 465 21.23 6.44 -32.13
CA PRO A 465 20.20 6.11 -33.12
C PRO A 465 18.86 5.69 -32.47
N ASP A 466 18.90 5.13 -31.25
CA ASP A 466 17.72 4.65 -30.53
C ASP A 466 17.38 5.61 -29.39
N LEU A 467 16.35 6.40 -29.61
CA LEU A 467 15.77 7.31 -28.62
C LEU A 467 14.88 6.58 -27.59
N ASN A 468 14.87 5.25 -27.61
CA ASN A 468 14.06 4.45 -26.70
C ASN A 468 14.93 3.77 -25.65
N LEU A 469 14.46 3.80 -24.41
CA LEU A 469 15.09 3.07 -23.31
C LEU A 469 14.26 1.81 -23.06
N PHE A 470 14.93 0.67 -22.97
CA PHE A 470 14.31 -0.58 -22.59
C PHE A 470 15.06 -1.16 -21.39
N ASP A 471 14.35 -1.33 -20.30
CA ASP A 471 14.84 -2.00 -19.10
C ASP A 471 14.08 -3.30 -18.92
N THR A 472 14.78 -4.33 -18.51
CA THR A 472 14.20 -5.62 -18.16
C THR A 472 14.63 -6.04 -16.77
N GLY A 473 13.92 -6.95 -16.15
CA GLY A 473 14.25 -7.46 -14.84
C GLY A 473 13.33 -8.59 -14.41
N GLY A 474 13.50 -8.99 -13.18
CA GLY A 474 12.63 -10.01 -12.61
C GLY A 474 13.00 -10.35 -11.18
N LEU A 475 12.19 -11.23 -10.61
CA LEU A 475 12.44 -11.84 -9.32
C LEU A 475 12.16 -13.34 -9.35
N ALA A 476 12.80 -14.06 -8.43
CA ALA A 476 12.46 -15.42 -8.08
C ALA A 476 12.47 -15.56 -6.56
N GLN A 477 11.47 -16.25 -6.03
CA GLN A 477 11.28 -16.48 -4.61
C GLN A 477 10.91 -17.95 -4.37
N LEU A 478 11.58 -18.58 -3.43
CA LEU A 478 11.31 -19.94 -2.98
C LEU A 478 11.06 -19.93 -1.48
N SER A 479 10.06 -20.64 -1.01
CA SER A 479 9.90 -20.90 0.42
C SER A 479 9.54 -22.35 0.72
N TYR A 480 9.82 -22.76 1.93
CA TYR A 480 9.46 -24.05 2.49
C TYR A 480 9.12 -23.92 3.97
N ALA A 481 7.94 -24.40 4.34
CA ALA A 481 7.48 -24.46 5.71
C ALA A 481 7.67 -25.88 6.30
N PRO A 482 8.85 -26.21 6.92
CA PRO A 482 9.09 -27.51 7.52
C PRO A 482 8.12 -27.80 8.67
N VAL A 483 7.64 -26.79 9.34
CA VAL A 483 6.57 -26.86 10.34
C VAL A 483 5.48 -25.88 9.92
N PRO A 484 4.40 -26.36 9.27
CA PRO A 484 3.33 -25.51 8.76
C PRO A 484 2.80 -24.57 9.84
N LYS A 485 2.56 -23.32 9.44
CA LYS A 485 2.05 -22.23 10.31
C LYS A 485 2.91 -21.93 11.54
N ARG A 486 4.16 -22.42 11.62
CA ARG A 486 5.09 -22.11 12.71
C ARG A 486 6.43 -21.58 12.23
N PHE A 487 7.02 -22.25 11.25
CA PHE A 487 8.35 -21.88 10.78
C PHE A 487 8.47 -22.06 9.28
N GLU A 488 8.99 -21.07 8.61
CA GLU A 488 9.21 -21.03 7.17
C GLU A 488 10.61 -20.52 6.87
N LEU A 489 11.30 -21.18 5.96
CA LEU A 489 12.56 -20.73 5.37
C LEU A 489 12.31 -20.21 3.97
N PHE A 490 13.02 -19.16 3.57
CA PHE A 490 12.89 -18.62 2.23
C PHE A 490 14.23 -18.16 1.65
N ALA A 491 14.30 -18.19 0.32
CA ALA A 491 15.36 -17.58 -0.47
C ALA A 491 14.71 -16.74 -1.57
N ARG A 492 15.34 -15.62 -1.91
CA ARG A 492 14.84 -14.76 -2.99
C ARG A 492 15.97 -14.01 -3.68
N THR A 493 15.77 -13.72 -4.95
CA THR A 493 16.66 -12.92 -5.78
C THR A 493 15.84 -12.01 -6.68
N SER A 494 16.41 -10.87 -7.02
CA SER A 494 15.85 -9.99 -8.06
C SER A 494 16.95 -9.23 -8.79
N GLY A 495 16.64 -8.79 -10.03
CA GLY A 495 17.58 -8.03 -10.85
C GLY A 495 16.87 -7.05 -11.77
N VAL A 496 17.57 -5.97 -12.07
CA VAL A 496 17.22 -4.92 -13.02
C VAL A 496 18.38 -4.79 -14.01
N PHE A 497 18.09 -4.80 -15.30
CA PHE A 497 19.06 -4.74 -16.38
C PHE A 497 18.66 -3.69 -17.39
N GLY A 498 19.56 -2.79 -17.74
CA GLY A 498 19.27 -1.72 -18.66
C GLY A 498 20.51 -0.98 -19.18
N ARG A 499 20.29 -0.03 -20.04
CA ARG A 499 21.36 0.70 -20.75
C ARG A 499 22.33 1.43 -19.81
N PHE A 500 21.85 1.87 -18.63
CA PHE A 500 22.63 2.72 -17.71
C PHE A 500 23.32 1.93 -16.60
N GLY A 501 23.18 0.63 -16.57
CA GLY A 501 23.79 -0.27 -15.58
C GLY A 501 22.81 -1.32 -15.10
N ASP A 502 23.34 -2.26 -14.34
CA ASP A 502 22.58 -3.39 -13.81
C ASP A 502 22.60 -3.38 -12.29
N GLY A 503 21.46 -3.73 -11.69
CA GLY A 503 21.34 -3.92 -10.27
C GLY A 503 20.84 -5.31 -9.92
N SER A 504 21.35 -5.89 -8.85
CA SER A 504 20.89 -7.22 -8.42
C SER A 504 20.88 -7.36 -6.90
N GLU A 505 20.01 -8.24 -6.42
CA GLU A 505 20.02 -8.69 -5.03
C GLU A 505 19.77 -10.18 -4.94
N TYR A 506 20.32 -10.81 -3.90
CA TYR A 506 20.03 -12.20 -3.53
C TYR A 506 20.21 -12.38 -2.02
N GLY A 507 19.42 -13.25 -1.45
CA GLY A 507 19.45 -13.52 -0.01
C GLY A 507 18.35 -14.47 0.42
N GLY A 508 18.14 -14.51 1.72
CA GLY A 508 17.13 -15.37 2.31
C GLY A 508 16.91 -15.06 3.77
N GLY A 509 16.05 -15.84 4.37
CA GLY A 509 15.67 -15.63 5.75
C GLY A 509 14.72 -16.70 6.28
N ALA A 510 14.11 -16.36 7.40
CA ALA A 510 13.15 -17.21 8.08
C ALA A 510 11.99 -16.39 8.62
N ASN A 511 10.82 -17.00 8.60
CA ASN A 511 9.61 -16.50 9.26
C ASN A 511 9.25 -17.41 10.42
N TRP A 512 9.00 -16.80 11.57
CA TRP A 512 8.46 -17.47 12.74
C TRP A 512 7.07 -16.91 13.05
N TYR A 513 6.06 -17.77 12.95
CA TYR A 513 4.66 -17.48 13.25
C TYR A 513 4.40 -17.82 14.72
N VAL A 514 4.46 -16.79 15.60
CA VAL A 514 4.55 -16.94 17.07
C VAL A 514 3.40 -17.76 17.66
N PHE A 515 2.16 -17.54 17.21
CA PHE A 515 0.97 -18.23 17.73
C PHE A 515 0.37 -19.22 16.71
N SER A 516 1.19 -19.77 15.84
CA SER A 516 0.73 -20.60 14.70
C SER A 516 -0.30 -19.88 13.82
N THR A 517 -0.20 -18.57 13.75
CA THR A 517 -1.06 -17.70 12.96
C THR A 517 -0.20 -16.64 12.25
N ARG A 518 -0.64 -16.22 11.07
CA ARG A 518 -0.02 -15.12 10.31
C ARG A 518 -0.09 -13.78 11.06
N ASN A 519 -1.02 -13.64 11.97
CA ASN A 519 -1.30 -12.39 12.68
C ASN A 519 -0.10 -11.87 13.51
N VAL A 520 0.80 -12.75 13.94
CA VAL A 520 2.03 -12.35 14.62
C VAL A 520 3.20 -13.10 14.01
N ARG A 521 4.01 -12.39 13.23
CA ARG A 521 5.14 -12.95 12.50
C ARG A 521 6.43 -12.19 12.79
N VAL A 522 7.47 -12.93 13.14
CA VAL A 522 8.84 -12.43 13.19
C VAL A 522 9.57 -12.88 11.94
N THR A 523 10.08 -11.94 11.16
CA THR A 523 10.85 -12.18 9.94
C THR A 523 12.30 -11.77 10.16
N PHE A 524 13.23 -12.66 9.92
CA PHE A 524 14.64 -12.34 9.75
C PHE A 524 15.03 -12.49 8.29
N GLU A 525 15.73 -11.51 7.75
CA GLU A 525 16.21 -11.51 6.37
C GLU A 525 17.62 -10.94 6.28
N ALA A 526 18.47 -11.58 5.50
CA ALA A 526 19.78 -11.06 5.10
C ALA A 526 19.93 -11.18 3.59
N LYS A 527 20.33 -10.09 2.92
CA LYS A 527 20.53 -10.09 1.47
C LYS A 527 21.71 -9.22 1.04
N ARG A 528 22.40 -9.71 0.02
CA ARG A 528 23.42 -8.96 -0.69
C ARG A 528 22.76 -8.12 -1.76
N ILE A 529 23.11 -6.83 -1.82
CA ILE A 529 22.72 -5.90 -2.86
C ILE A 529 23.99 -5.52 -3.64
N ASN A 530 23.90 -5.61 -4.96
CA ASN A 530 24.93 -5.15 -5.89
C ASN A 530 24.30 -4.05 -6.75
N HIS A 531 24.67 -2.82 -6.50
CA HIS A 531 24.21 -1.63 -7.20
C HIS A 531 22.67 -1.52 -7.30
N SER A 532 22.03 -0.99 -6.24
CA SER A 532 20.57 -0.86 -6.21
C SER A 532 20.04 0.10 -7.26
N SER A 533 19.26 -0.40 -8.22
CA SER A 533 18.51 0.41 -9.18
C SER A 533 17.31 1.13 -8.57
N ALA A 534 16.83 0.65 -7.42
CA ALA A 534 15.67 1.19 -6.72
C ALA A 534 16.06 2.09 -5.56
N SER A 535 15.17 3.00 -5.19
CA SER A 535 15.27 3.78 -3.97
C SER A 535 13.89 3.86 -3.32
N ASN A 536 13.75 3.22 -2.16
CA ASN A 536 12.58 3.33 -1.31
C ASN A 536 12.99 3.02 0.13
N VAL A 537 12.98 4.03 0.96
CA VAL A 537 13.43 3.94 2.35
C VAL A 537 12.59 2.99 3.20
N LEU A 538 11.28 2.83 2.91
CA LEU A 538 10.42 1.84 3.57
C LEU A 538 10.89 0.41 3.36
N TYR A 539 11.47 0.12 2.20
CA TYR A 539 11.95 -1.23 1.85
C TYR A 539 13.43 -1.41 2.22
N GLY A 540 14.11 -0.30 2.55
CA GLY A 540 15.51 -0.28 2.92
C GLY A 540 16.48 -0.12 1.75
N TYR A 541 16.00 0.25 0.55
CA TYR A 541 16.83 0.51 -0.63
C TYR A 541 17.16 1.98 -0.81
N PHE A 542 18.41 2.23 -1.17
CA PHE A 542 18.86 3.53 -1.69
C PHE A 542 19.57 3.31 -3.02
N ALA A 543 19.34 4.22 -3.98
CA ALA A 543 19.90 4.08 -5.31
C ALA A 543 21.43 4.01 -5.28
N GLY A 544 21.99 3.15 -6.13
CA GLY A 544 23.42 2.96 -6.33
C GLY A 544 24.15 2.25 -5.19
N GLU A 545 23.47 1.90 -4.08
CA GLU A 545 24.13 1.24 -2.97
C GLU A 545 24.52 -0.19 -3.29
N SER A 546 25.69 -0.59 -2.77
CA SER A 546 26.17 -1.97 -2.76
C SER A 546 26.60 -2.35 -1.34
N GLY A 547 26.13 -3.50 -0.86
CA GLY A 547 26.38 -3.92 0.51
C GLY A 547 25.52 -5.10 0.94
N THR A 548 25.49 -5.36 2.24
CA THR A 548 24.63 -6.37 2.84
C THR A 548 23.57 -5.72 3.70
N LEU A 549 22.32 -6.00 3.41
CA LEU A 549 21.14 -5.53 4.13
C LEU A 549 20.64 -6.63 5.07
N PHE A 550 20.49 -6.28 6.36
CA PHE A 550 19.90 -7.12 7.40
C PHE A 550 18.60 -6.49 7.88
N GLN A 551 17.55 -7.28 7.97
CA GLN A 551 16.26 -6.83 8.48
C GLN A 551 15.70 -7.83 9.48
N LEU A 552 15.27 -7.34 10.65
CA LEU A 552 14.49 -8.09 11.62
C LEU A 552 13.16 -7.35 11.81
N GLN A 553 12.06 -8.01 11.52
CA GLN A 553 10.74 -7.39 11.56
C GLN A 553 9.77 -8.18 12.44
N LEU A 554 9.07 -7.48 13.32
CA LEU A 554 7.86 -7.96 13.95
C LEU A 554 6.66 -7.38 13.19
N LEU A 555 5.83 -8.25 12.64
CA LEU A 555 4.54 -7.91 12.06
C LEU A 555 3.44 -8.39 13.01
N THR A 556 2.50 -7.49 13.33
CA THR A 556 1.24 -7.84 14.00
C THR A 556 0.07 -7.38 13.14
N ASP A 557 -0.99 -8.20 13.05
CA ASP A 557 -2.17 -7.95 12.21
C ASP A 557 -3.43 -8.46 12.92
N PHE A 558 -4.23 -7.54 13.45
CA PHE A 558 -5.41 -7.85 14.26
C PHE A 558 -6.69 -7.28 13.66
#